data_c137b30a9a2a33f1d3dabf3dc05e66a0
#
_entry.id   c137b30a9a2a33f1d3dabf3dc05e66a0
#
_cell.length_a   1.000
_cell.length_b   1.000
_cell.length_c   1.000
_cell.angle_alpha   90.00
_cell.angle_beta   90.00
_cell.angle_gamma   90.00
#
_symmetry.space_group_name_H-M   'P 1'
#
loop_
_entity.id
_entity.type
_entity.pdbx_description
1 polymer ?
#
loop_
_entity_poly.entity_id
_entity_poly.type
_entity_poly.pdbx_seq_one_letter_code
_entity_poly.pdbx_strand_id
1 'polypeptide(L)'
;EAHRLYADIQIVLSGEEGYGWRSVASCTAPRGTYCAERDILFYDDRPDTFLTLRPGGMAVFFPSDAHAPLIGSGEVRKCIVKVRC
;
A
#
# COMPACT_ATOMS: atom_id res chain seq x y z
N GLU A 1 -1.38 1.62 5.48
CA GLU A 1 -2.66 2.14 5.00
C GLU A 1 -3.49 1.08 4.30
N ALA A 2 -4.77 1.27 4.25
CA ALA A 2 -5.70 0.43 3.50
C ALA A 2 -6.80 1.30 2.88
N HIS A 3 -7.50 0.74 1.91
CA HIS A 3 -8.59 1.40 1.19
C HIS A 3 -9.83 0.51 1.22
N ARG A 4 -11.01 1.08 1.02
CA ARG A 4 -12.26 0.30 1.04
C ARG A 4 -12.92 0.20 -0.33
N LEU A 5 -12.74 1.23 -1.16
CA LEU A 5 -13.46 1.36 -2.43
C LEU A 5 -12.59 1.07 -3.65
N TYR A 6 -11.29 1.26 -3.55
CA TYR A 6 -10.35 1.16 -4.68
C TYR A 6 -9.25 0.16 -4.41
N ALA A 7 -8.81 -0.50 -5.46
CA ALA A 7 -7.52 -1.19 -5.47
C ALA A 7 -6.44 -0.23 -5.94
N ASP A 8 -5.23 -0.37 -5.39
CA ASP A 8 -4.04 0.36 -5.82
C ASP A 8 -3.22 -0.52 -6.74
N ILE A 9 -2.92 -0.04 -7.94
CA ILE A 9 -1.89 -0.64 -8.79
C ILE A 9 -0.68 0.29 -8.70
N GLN A 10 0.43 -0.21 -8.17
CA GLN A 10 1.66 0.56 -8.03
C GLN A 10 2.72 -0.01 -8.96
N ILE A 11 3.24 0.84 -9.84
CA ILE A 11 4.22 0.46 -10.86
C ILE A 11 5.46 1.30 -10.65
N VAL A 12 6.59 0.68 -10.37
CA VAL A 12 7.86 1.39 -10.21
C VAL A 12 8.46 1.62 -11.59
N LEU A 13 8.78 2.89 -11.88
CA LEU A 13 9.36 3.31 -13.15
C LEU A 13 10.88 3.48 -13.05
N SER A 14 11.38 3.98 -11.92
CA SER A 14 12.80 4.09 -11.64
C SER A 14 13.05 4.02 -10.13
N GLY A 15 14.24 3.57 -9.74
CA GLY A 15 14.58 3.32 -8.34
C GLY A 15 14.02 1.99 -7.84
N GLU A 16 14.16 1.75 -6.55
CA GLU A 16 13.61 0.57 -5.88
C GLU A 16 12.73 1.03 -4.73
N GLU A 17 11.59 0.38 -4.57
CA GLU A 17 10.68 0.70 -3.47
C GLU A 17 10.36 -0.57 -2.68
N GLY A 18 10.55 -0.50 -1.35
CA GLY A 18 10.10 -1.52 -0.44
C GLY A 18 8.67 -1.27 0.01
N TYR A 19 7.96 -2.35 0.24
CA TYR A 19 6.58 -2.35 0.74
C TYR A 19 6.46 -3.32 1.90
N GLY A 20 5.74 -2.90 2.94
CA GLY A 20 5.23 -3.83 3.94
C GLY A 20 3.79 -4.20 3.61
N TRP A 21 3.40 -5.42 3.94
CA TRP A 21 2.05 -5.91 3.71
C TRP A 21 1.51 -6.66 4.91
N ARG A 22 0.22 -6.51 5.14
CA ARG A 22 -0.52 -7.31 6.12
C ARG A 22 -1.97 -7.40 5.69
N SER A 23 -2.59 -8.57 5.87
CA SER A 23 -4.02 -8.71 5.61
C SER A 23 -4.82 -7.80 6.56
N VAL A 24 -5.78 -7.04 6.03
CA VAL A 24 -6.66 -6.20 6.85
C VAL A 24 -7.40 -7.04 7.89
N ALA A 25 -7.77 -8.27 7.54
CA ALA A 25 -8.46 -9.16 8.47
C ALA A 25 -7.65 -9.48 9.73
N SER A 26 -6.32 -9.36 9.66
CA SER A 26 -5.43 -9.59 10.81
C SER A 26 -5.02 -8.30 11.52
N CYS A 27 -5.40 -7.13 11.01
CA CYS A 27 -5.10 -5.85 11.63
C CYS A 27 -6.04 -5.61 12.81
N THR A 28 -5.47 -5.20 13.96
CA THR A 28 -6.22 -5.02 15.21
C THR A 28 -6.07 -3.64 15.82
N ALA A 29 -5.19 -2.80 15.27
CA ALA A 29 -4.84 -1.51 15.85
C ALA A 29 -5.09 -0.36 14.85
N PRO A 30 -6.35 -0.04 14.52
CA PRO A 30 -6.62 1.09 13.65
C PRO A 30 -6.18 2.40 14.31
N ARG A 31 -5.62 3.29 13.50
CA ARG A 31 -5.21 4.63 13.92
C ARG A 31 -6.16 5.64 13.29
N GLY A 32 -7.04 6.21 14.13
CA GLY A 32 -8.08 7.11 13.66
C GLY A 32 -9.23 6.36 13.02
N THR A 33 -9.98 7.06 12.20
CA THR A 33 -11.14 6.52 11.51
C THR A 33 -10.96 6.56 10.00
N TYR A 34 -11.76 5.77 9.30
CA TYR A 34 -11.78 5.77 7.83
C TYR A 34 -12.16 7.15 7.29
N CYS A 35 -11.35 7.68 6.39
CA CYS A 35 -11.63 8.94 5.69
C CYS A 35 -12.27 8.63 4.35
N ALA A 36 -13.57 8.89 4.24
CA ALA A 36 -14.34 8.56 3.02
C ALA A 36 -13.91 9.42 1.82
N GLU A 37 -13.54 10.69 2.05
CA GLU A 37 -13.13 11.59 0.97
C GLU A 37 -11.85 11.12 0.28
N ARG A 38 -10.94 10.51 1.04
CA ARG A 38 -9.65 10.04 0.53
C ARG A 38 -9.59 8.53 0.35
N ASP A 39 -10.64 7.83 0.77
CA ASP A 39 -10.70 6.37 0.79
C ASP A 39 -9.46 5.77 1.47
N ILE A 40 -9.19 6.19 2.69
CA ILE A 40 -8.00 5.75 3.40
C ILE A 40 -8.27 5.46 4.87
N LEU A 41 -7.64 4.41 5.38
CA LEU A 41 -7.64 4.01 6.78
C LEU A 41 -6.21 3.61 7.15
N PHE A 42 -5.76 4.05 8.32
CA PHE A 42 -4.44 3.72 8.83
C PHE A 42 -4.51 2.70 9.96
N TYR A 43 -3.46 1.89 10.06
CA TYR A 43 -3.26 0.93 11.15
C TYR A 43 -1.87 1.11 11.76
N ASP A 44 -1.77 0.87 13.08
CA ASP A 44 -0.49 0.84 13.77
C ASP A 44 0.14 -0.56 13.77
N ASP A 45 -0.60 -1.56 13.29
CA ASP A 45 -0.09 -2.92 13.14
C ASP A 45 1.16 -2.94 12.26
N ARG A 46 2.14 -3.75 12.65
CA ARG A 46 3.34 -3.93 11.85
C ARG A 46 3.06 -4.82 10.65
N PRO A 47 3.66 -4.53 9.49
CA PRO A 47 3.62 -5.47 8.39
C PRO A 47 4.24 -6.80 8.80
N ASP A 48 3.72 -7.89 8.28
CA ASP A 48 4.29 -9.23 8.49
C ASP A 48 4.99 -9.78 7.25
N THR A 49 4.86 -9.11 6.12
CA THR A 49 5.48 -9.48 4.85
C THR A 49 6.06 -8.24 4.20
N PHE A 50 7.26 -8.37 3.64
CA PHE A 50 7.94 -7.28 2.94
C PHE A 50 8.29 -7.71 1.53
N LEU A 51 8.17 -6.77 0.59
CA LEU A 51 8.55 -6.99 -0.80
C LEU A 51 9.26 -5.76 -1.34
N THR A 52 10.02 -5.95 -2.41
CA THR A 52 10.72 -4.86 -3.09
C THR A 52 10.34 -4.88 -4.55
N LEU A 53 9.94 -3.73 -5.08
CA LEU A 53 9.71 -3.54 -6.50
C LEU A 53 10.87 -2.80 -7.12
N ARG A 54 11.31 -3.28 -8.27
CA ARG A 54 12.32 -2.68 -9.14
C ARG A 54 11.66 -2.10 -10.38
N PRO A 55 12.38 -1.32 -11.21
CA PRO A 55 11.79 -0.75 -12.42
C PRO A 55 11.12 -1.82 -13.28
N GLY A 56 9.88 -1.55 -13.66
CA GLY A 56 9.00 -2.49 -14.36
C GLY A 56 8.21 -3.41 -13.44
N GLY A 57 8.51 -3.44 -12.15
CA GLY A 57 7.75 -4.19 -11.16
C GLY A 57 6.42 -3.55 -10.83
N MET A 58 5.43 -4.37 -10.55
CA MET A 58 4.07 -3.92 -10.25
C MET A 58 3.49 -4.72 -9.09
N ALA A 59 2.78 -4.04 -8.22
CA ALA A 59 1.99 -4.68 -7.17
C ALA A 59 0.55 -4.17 -7.21
N VAL A 60 -0.39 -5.06 -6.96
CA VAL A 60 -1.81 -4.73 -6.85
C VAL A 60 -2.25 -4.98 -5.42
N PHE A 61 -2.71 -3.93 -4.76
CA PHE A 61 -3.24 -4.01 -3.41
C PHE A 61 -4.76 -3.82 -3.45
N PHE A 62 -5.47 -4.86 -3.06
CA PHE A 62 -6.93 -4.82 -2.97
C PHE A 62 -7.36 -4.20 -1.64
N PRO A 63 -8.67 -3.87 -1.46
CA PRO A 63 -9.15 -3.35 -0.17
C PRO A 63 -8.80 -4.22 1.04
N SER A 64 -8.66 -5.53 0.86
CA SER A 64 -8.26 -6.45 1.91
C SER A 64 -6.77 -6.42 2.25
N ASP A 65 -5.97 -5.66 1.52
CA ASP A 65 -4.52 -5.59 1.64
C ASP A 65 -4.08 -4.26 2.28
N ALA A 66 -3.70 -4.29 3.55
CA ALA A 66 -3.02 -3.16 4.16
C ALA A 66 -1.56 -3.15 3.69
N HIS A 67 -1.05 -1.97 3.34
CA HIS A 67 0.30 -1.86 2.82
C HIS A 67 0.97 -0.58 3.32
N ALA A 68 2.29 -0.66 3.49
CA ALA A 68 3.15 0.45 3.87
C ALA A 68 4.14 0.69 2.71
N PRO A 69 3.90 1.72 1.89
CA PRO A 69 4.77 2.03 0.76
C PRO A 69 6.00 2.82 1.21
N LEU A 70 6.90 3.08 0.27
CA LEU A 70 8.05 3.99 0.44
C LEU A 70 9.03 3.55 1.52
N ILE A 71 9.23 2.25 1.67
CA ILE A 71 10.26 1.72 2.55
C ILE A 71 11.58 1.68 1.78
N GLY A 72 12.61 2.29 2.35
CA GLY A 72 13.95 2.33 1.76
C GLY A 72 14.47 3.75 1.64
N SER A 73 15.60 3.89 0.95
CA SER A 73 16.26 5.17 0.73
C SER A 73 16.42 5.42 -0.77
N GLY A 74 16.53 6.69 -1.13
CA GLY A 74 16.72 7.11 -2.50
C GLY A 74 15.42 7.53 -3.16
N GLU A 75 15.58 8.04 -4.38
CA GLU A 75 14.47 8.55 -5.15
C GLU A 75 13.77 7.42 -5.91
N VAL A 76 12.45 7.43 -5.88
CA VAL A 76 11.61 6.48 -6.60
C VAL A 76 10.63 7.25 -7.45
N ARG A 77 10.56 6.88 -8.74
CA ARG A 77 9.48 7.32 -9.63
C ARG A 77 8.51 6.18 -9.82
N LYS A 78 7.24 6.44 -9.64
CA LYS A 78 6.21 5.41 -9.78
C LYS A 78 4.91 5.98 -10.32
N CYS A 79 4.10 5.09 -10.86
CA CYS A 79 2.74 5.37 -11.27
C CYS A 79 1.81 4.63 -10.31
N ILE A 80 0.80 5.32 -9.79
CA ILE A 80 -0.24 4.72 -8.97
C ILE A 80 -1.55 4.84 -9.73
N VAL A 81 -2.21 3.71 -9.97
CA VAL A 81 -3.51 3.66 -10.64
C VAL A 81 -4.53 3.17 -9.63
N LYS A 82 -5.59 3.94 -9.43
CA LYS A 82 -6.72 3.58 -8.57
C LYS A 82 -7.81 2.92 -9.42
N VAL A 83 -8.22 1.74 -9.03
CA VAL A 83 -9.27 1.00 -9.73
C VAL A 83 -10.44 0.79 -8.78
N ARG A 84 -11.62 1.25 -9.17
CA ARG A 84 -12.83 1.09 -8.37
C ARG A 84 -13.22 -0.39 -8.28
N CYS A 85 -13.40 -0.84 -7.06
CA CYS A 85 -13.85 -2.21 -6.79
C CYS A 85 -15.35 -2.28 -6.54
#